data_28a77287fe54708b890545de21f6d4cf
#
_entry.id   28a77287fe54708b890545de21f6d4cf
#
_cell.length_a   1.000
_cell.length_b   1.000
_cell.length_c   1.000
_cell.angle_alpha   90.00
_cell.angle_beta   90.00
_cell.angle_gamma   90.00
#
_symmetry.space_group_name_H-M   'P 1'
#
loop_
_entity.id
_entity.type
_entity.pdbx_description
1 polymer ?
#
loop_
_entity_poly.entity_id
_entity_poly.type
_entity_poly.pdbx_seq_one_letter_code
_entity_poly.pdbx_strand_id
1 'polypeptide(L)'
;MRLLRWQGRTQVFRERSAGLALAMVRIPAGSFVMGSPADEPQRQDREGPQHPRHVSEFLIGQTPITQAQWRQVASWQQRQGERWDRELELEPSFFQLRPNSKARNFGPGRFSLGQDEANSDQRPVDNVSWHDAIEFCNRLSQRTGRHYTLPSEAQWEYACRAGTTTPFAFGATLSAELANYDAASTYNDGPKGEYRDQTTPVGLFPANAWGLHDIHGNVLEWCLDHRHDSYEGAPSDGSAWLKPSASEEESRLLLGGSWLNYPRLCRSASRFHLQPGYASSGVGFRVVCLPQGPSLNP
;
A
#
# COMPACT_ATOMS: atom_id res chain seq x y z
N MET A 1 -16.70 -17.35 -13.81
CA MET A 1 -15.69 -16.28 -13.55
C MET A 1 -14.58 -16.41 -14.59
N ARG A 2 -14.29 -15.36 -15.39
CA ARG A 2 -13.23 -15.39 -16.40
C ARG A 2 -12.03 -14.65 -15.80
N LEU A 3 -11.05 -15.40 -15.29
CA LEU A 3 -9.79 -14.82 -14.82
C LEU A 3 -9.02 -14.25 -16.01
N LEU A 4 -8.70 -12.96 -15.97
CA LEU A 4 -7.78 -12.36 -16.92
C LEU A 4 -6.36 -12.82 -16.57
N ARG A 5 -5.76 -13.66 -17.40
CA ARG A 5 -4.35 -14.05 -17.28
C ARG A 5 -3.52 -13.12 -18.15
N TRP A 6 -2.57 -12.44 -17.56
CA TRP A 6 -1.64 -11.58 -18.25
C TRP A 6 -0.30 -12.32 -18.43
N GLN A 7 0.25 -12.24 -19.64
CA GLN A 7 1.65 -12.57 -19.89
C GLN A 7 2.35 -11.27 -20.25
N GLY A 8 3.14 -10.74 -19.34
CA GLY A 8 3.89 -9.50 -19.52
C GLY A 8 5.28 -9.63 -18.90
N ARG A 9 6.21 -8.75 -19.33
CA ARG A 9 7.51 -8.62 -18.69
C ARG A 9 7.48 -7.43 -17.74
N THR A 10 7.60 -7.68 -16.44
CA THR A 10 7.74 -6.66 -15.42
C THR A 10 9.22 -6.35 -15.21
N GLN A 11 9.58 -5.05 -15.24
CA GLN A 11 10.94 -4.63 -14.89
C GLN A 11 11.00 -4.42 -13.38
N VAL A 12 11.80 -5.25 -12.71
CA VAL A 12 12.00 -5.16 -11.26
C VAL A 12 13.40 -4.64 -10.99
N PHE A 13 13.48 -3.50 -10.33
CA PHE A 13 14.70 -2.97 -9.73
C PHE A 13 14.83 -3.51 -8.29
N ARG A 14 16.03 -3.91 -7.89
CA ARG A 14 16.29 -4.37 -6.53
C ARG A 14 17.21 -3.38 -5.82
N GLU A 15 16.64 -2.60 -4.88
CA GLU A 15 17.43 -1.81 -3.95
C GLU A 15 18.15 -2.75 -2.97
N ARG A 16 19.45 -2.54 -2.80
CA ARG A 16 20.28 -3.29 -1.87
C ARG A 16 21.22 -2.32 -1.15
N SER A 17 20.69 -1.65 -0.14
CA SER A 17 21.45 -0.67 0.63
C SER A 17 21.38 -0.99 2.11
N ALA A 18 22.55 -0.97 2.78
CA ALA A 18 22.66 -1.15 4.22
C ALA A 18 21.92 -2.38 4.80
N GLY A 19 21.97 -3.51 4.08
CA GLY A 19 21.30 -4.75 4.46
C GLY A 19 19.83 -4.84 4.08
N LEU A 20 19.23 -3.77 3.56
CA LEU A 20 17.87 -3.77 3.06
C LEU A 20 17.81 -4.40 1.65
N ALA A 21 16.83 -5.28 1.43
CA ALA A 21 16.47 -5.78 0.11
C ALA A 21 15.03 -5.37 -0.19
N LEU A 22 14.84 -4.50 -1.20
CA LEU A 22 13.54 -3.98 -1.59
C LEU A 22 13.34 -4.20 -3.09
N ALA A 23 12.28 -4.91 -3.47
CA ALA A 23 11.91 -5.12 -4.86
C ALA A 23 10.96 -3.99 -5.30
N MET A 24 11.36 -3.25 -6.33
CA MET A 24 10.61 -2.13 -6.88
C MET A 24 10.22 -2.43 -8.32
N VAL A 25 8.97 -2.22 -8.66
CA VAL A 25 8.43 -2.38 -10.03
C VAL A 25 8.45 -1.05 -10.74
N ARG A 26 8.95 -1.02 -11.98
CA ARG A 26 8.89 0.16 -12.85
C ARG A 26 7.47 0.30 -13.40
N ILE A 27 6.85 1.42 -13.10
CA ILE A 27 5.54 1.82 -13.63
C ILE A 27 5.78 2.82 -14.76
N PRO A 28 5.35 2.52 -16.01
CA PRO A 28 5.57 3.42 -17.14
C PRO A 28 4.74 4.69 -16.99
N ALA A 29 5.23 5.79 -17.56
CA ALA A 29 4.42 6.99 -17.73
C ALA A 29 3.17 6.69 -18.57
N GLY A 30 2.05 7.33 -18.24
CA GLY A 30 0.81 7.13 -18.99
C GLY A 30 -0.36 7.90 -18.41
N SER A 31 -1.52 7.71 -19.02
CA SER A 31 -2.77 8.33 -18.57
C SER A 31 -3.83 7.28 -18.30
N PHE A 32 -4.69 7.55 -17.34
CA PHE A 32 -5.84 6.71 -17.00
C PHE A 32 -7.00 7.58 -16.54
N VAL A 33 -8.18 6.97 -16.41
CA VAL A 33 -9.35 7.60 -15.82
C VAL A 33 -9.39 7.19 -14.35
N MET A 34 -9.16 8.16 -13.47
CA MET A 34 -9.17 7.98 -12.01
C MET A 34 -10.57 8.06 -11.46
N GLY A 35 -10.84 7.28 -10.42
CA GLY A 35 -12.13 7.22 -9.74
C GLY A 35 -13.04 6.11 -10.26
N SER A 36 -14.23 5.97 -9.67
CA SER A 36 -15.22 4.95 -10.04
C SER A 36 -16.30 5.53 -10.98
N PRO A 37 -16.74 4.77 -12.00
CA PRO A 37 -17.88 5.16 -12.82
C PRO A 37 -19.16 5.22 -11.98
N ALA A 38 -20.15 6.01 -12.43
CA ALA A 38 -21.35 6.28 -11.66
C ALA A 38 -22.21 5.02 -11.38
N ASP A 39 -22.07 4.02 -12.22
CA ASP A 39 -22.77 2.73 -12.13
C ASP A 39 -21.96 1.63 -11.43
N GLU A 40 -20.74 1.94 -10.92
CA GLU A 40 -19.95 0.96 -10.18
C GLU A 40 -20.67 0.60 -8.86
N PRO A 41 -20.98 -0.68 -8.61
CA PRO A 41 -21.68 -1.10 -7.41
C PRO A 41 -20.94 -0.69 -6.13
N GLN A 42 -21.71 -0.22 -5.15
CA GLN A 42 -21.20 0.13 -3.81
C GLN A 42 -20.12 1.23 -3.81
N ARG A 43 -20.04 2.03 -4.89
CA ARG A 43 -19.19 3.22 -4.93
C ARG A 43 -19.66 4.27 -3.91
N GLN A 44 -18.76 5.19 -3.60
CA GLN A 44 -19.04 6.36 -2.75
C GLN A 44 -18.88 7.65 -3.57
N ASP A 45 -19.64 8.70 -3.26
CA ASP A 45 -19.61 9.96 -4.01
C ASP A 45 -18.22 10.60 -4.06
N ARG A 46 -17.43 10.43 -3.00
CA ARG A 46 -16.05 10.91 -2.93
C ARG A 46 -15.08 10.21 -3.90
N GLU A 47 -15.50 9.16 -4.57
CA GLU A 47 -14.74 8.47 -5.63
C GLU A 47 -14.98 9.10 -7.02
N GLY A 48 -15.64 10.22 -7.09
CA GLY A 48 -16.03 10.94 -8.31
C GLY A 48 -15.80 12.44 -8.22
N PRO A 49 -16.02 13.15 -9.35
CA PRO A 49 -16.24 12.59 -10.68
C PRO A 49 -15.03 11.86 -11.26
N GLN A 50 -15.27 10.88 -12.15
CA GLN A 50 -14.19 10.30 -12.94
C GLN A 50 -13.51 11.40 -13.77
N HIS A 51 -12.17 11.38 -13.80
CA HIS A 51 -11.40 12.40 -14.50
C HIS A 51 -10.08 11.84 -15.03
N PRO A 52 -9.55 12.38 -16.14
CA PRO A 52 -8.26 11.94 -16.68
C PRO A 52 -7.10 12.38 -15.78
N ARG A 53 -6.14 11.49 -15.58
CA ARG A 53 -4.87 11.74 -14.88
C ARG A 53 -3.72 11.33 -15.77
N HIS A 54 -2.67 12.13 -15.78
CA HIS A 54 -1.38 11.73 -16.31
C HIS A 54 -0.42 11.42 -15.16
N VAL A 55 0.26 10.29 -15.23
CA VAL A 55 1.24 9.89 -14.23
C VAL A 55 2.59 9.72 -14.91
N SER A 56 3.61 10.42 -14.41
CA SER A 56 5.00 10.24 -14.87
C SER A 56 5.53 8.88 -14.45
N GLU A 57 6.58 8.39 -15.08
CA GLU A 57 7.25 7.14 -14.71
C GLU A 57 7.77 7.19 -13.26
N PHE A 58 7.63 6.10 -12.53
CA PHE A 58 8.14 5.94 -11.17
C PHE A 58 8.41 4.46 -10.85
N LEU A 59 9.11 4.20 -9.74
CA LEU A 59 9.22 2.86 -9.17
C LEU A 59 8.29 2.75 -7.97
N ILE A 60 7.64 1.60 -7.79
CA ILE A 60 6.77 1.31 -6.64
C ILE A 60 7.17 -0.03 -6.00
N GLY A 61 7.06 -0.15 -4.69
CA GLY A 61 7.27 -1.41 -3.99
C GLY A 61 6.42 -2.53 -4.58
N GLN A 62 7.04 -3.66 -4.94
CA GLN A 62 6.34 -4.82 -5.48
C GLN A 62 5.27 -5.33 -4.51
N THR A 63 5.53 -5.19 -3.22
CA THR A 63 4.67 -5.54 -2.09
C THR A 63 4.58 -4.36 -1.12
N PRO A 64 3.64 -4.36 -0.16
CA PRO A 64 3.77 -3.54 1.04
C PRO A 64 5.11 -3.80 1.73
N ILE A 65 5.61 -2.83 2.51
CA ILE A 65 6.82 -2.99 3.33
C ILE A 65 6.61 -4.11 4.33
N THR A 66 7.56 -5.06 4.37
CA THR A 66 7.50 -6.19 5.30
C THR A 66 8.05 -5.85 6.69
N GLN A 67 7.69 -6.66 7.69
CA GLN A 67 8.21 -6.51 9.06
C GLN A 67 9.74 -6.61 9.10
N ALA A 68 10.35 -7.48 8.29
CA ALA A 68 11.81 -7.56 8.19
C ALA A 68 12.43 -6.29 7.59
N GLN A 69 11.83 -5.74 6.53
CA GLN A 69 12.27 -4.50 5.90
C GLN A 69 12.11 -3.29 6.83
N TRP A 70 10.98 -3.22 7.53
CA TRP A 70 10.74 -2.20 8.54
C TRP A 70 11.80 -2.23 9.64
N ARG A 71 12.00 -3.38 10.26
CA ARG A 71 12.97 -3.59 11.34
C ARG A 71 14.38 -3.21 10.91
N GLN A 72 14.75 -3.56 9.67
CA GLN A 72 16.06 -3.21 9.13
C GLN A 72 16.26 -1.68 9.11
N VAL A 73 15.29 -0.91 8.62
CA VAL A 73 15.39 0.56 8.54
C VAL A 73 15.26 1.19 9.93
N ALA A 74 14.34 0.70 10.77
CA ALA A 74 14.13 1.20 12.12
C ALA A 74 15.37 0.99 13.02
N SER A 75 16.14 -0.07 12.78
CA SER A 75 17.36 -0.38 13.54
C SER A 75 18.61 0.41 13.10
N TRP A 76 18.53 1.17 12.01
CA TRP A 76 19.70 1.94 11.57
C TRP A 76 20.10 2.98 12.62
N GLN A 77 21.40 3.21 12.73
CA GLN A 77 21.94 4.32 13.52
C GLN A 77 22.09 5.54 12.61
N GLN A 78 21.68 6.70 13.09
CA GLN A 78 21.81 7.97 12.38
C GLN A 78 23.29 8.26 12.10
N ARG A 79 23.63 8.59 10.86
CA ARG A 79 25.00 8.96 10.46
C ARG A 79 25.15 10.48 10.47
N GLN A 80 26.38 10.93 10.49
CA GLN A 80 26.68 12.35 10.36
C GLN A 80 26.08 12.90 9.05
N GLY A 81 25.31 13.97 9.15
CA GLY A 81 24.62 14.61 8.04
C GLY A 81 23.21 14.10 7.76
N GLU A 82 22.81 12.96 8.31
CA GLU A 82 21.41 12.50 8.25
C GLU A 82 20.56 13.28 9.26
N ARG A 83 19.28 13.49 8.93
CA ARG A 83 18.30 14.11 9.83
C ARG A 83 17.08 13.20 9.94
N TRP A 84 16.81 12.71 11.15
CA TRP A 84 15.66 11.89 11.47
C TRP A 84 14.72 12.69 12.35
N ASP A 85 13.44 12.69 11.99
CA ASP A 85 12.44 13.53 12.65
C ASP A 85 11.80 12.82 13.84
N ARG A 86 11.92 11.47 13.90
CA ARG A 86 11.36 10.68 14.99
C ARG A 86 12.05 9.33 15.15
N GLU A 87 11.89 8.73 16.31
CA GLU A 87 12.23 7.33 16.54
C GLU A 87 11.15 6.41 15.94
N LEU A 88 11.58 5.28 15.37
CA LEU A 88 10.70 4.23 14.89
C LEU A 88 10.73 3.05 15.86
N GLU A 89 9.55 2.60 16.29
CA GLU A 89 9.43 1.35 17.04
C GLU A 89 9.92 0.17 16.19
N LEU A 90 10.80 -0.67 16.73
CA LEU A 90 11.37 -1.79 15.98
C LEU A 90 10.31 -2.83 15.58
N GLU A 91 9.30 -3.02 16.41
CA GLU A 91 8.31 -4.08 16.30
C GLU A 91 6.89 -3.55 16.52
N PRO A 92 6.39 -2.66 15.64
CA PRO A 92 5.08 -2.05 15.83
C PRO A 92 3.93 -3.00 15.52
N SER A 93 4.17 -4.02 14.67
CA SER A 93 3.12 -4.85 14.08
C SER A 93 2.33 -5.64 15.11
N PHE A 94 1.02 -5.72 14.88
CA PHE A 94 0.11 -6.50 15.72
C PHE A 94 0.30 -8.00 15.50
N PHE A 95 0.45 -8.44 14.25
CA PHE A 95 0.68 -9.84 13.89
C PHE A 95 2.18 -10.14 13.84
N GLN A 96 2.77 -10.47 14.99
CA GLN A 96 4.20 -10.76 15.10
C GLN A 96 4.44 -12.20 15.54
N LEU A 97 5.32 -12.89 14.83
CA LEU A 97 5.92 -14.15 15.27
C LEU A 97 7.43 -14.08 15.06
N ARG A 98 8.15 -14.46 16.11
CA ARG A 98 9.60 -14.68 16.06
C ARG A 98 9.94 -16.05 16.63
N PRO A 99 11.01 -16.69 16.12
CA PRO A 99 11.60 -17.81 16.81
C PRO A 99 11.91 -17.36 18.27
N ASN A 100 11.35 -18.04 19.26
CA ASN A 100 11.49 -17.75 20.70
C ASN A 100 10.75 -16.49 21.23
N SER A 101 9.94 -15.78 20.47
CA SER A 101 9.03 -14.83 21.07
C SER A 101 7.90 -15.60 21.78
N LYS A 102 7.68 -15.29 23.05
CA LYS A 102 6.40 -15.68 23.67
C LYS A 102 5.32 -14.97 22.85
N ALA A 103 4.50 -15.73 22.12
CA ALA A 103 3.33 -15.19 21.46
C ALA A 103 2.68 -14.19 22.43
N ARG A 104 2.48 -12.93 22.03
CA ARG A 104 1.67 -12.04 22.85
C ARG A 104 0.28 -12.69 22.90
N ASN A 105 -0.06 -13.30 24.01
CA ASN A 105 -1.37 -13.89 24.25
C ASN A 105 -2.40 -12.77 24.30
N PHE A 106 -2.99 -12.46 23.18
CA PHE A 106 -4.18 -11.62 23.10
C PHE A 106 -5.39 -12.50 23.42
N GLY A 107 -5.64 -12.76 24.70
CA GLY A 107 -6.84 -13.37 25.22
C GLY A 107 -7.22 -14.77 24.70
N PRO A 108 -8.01 -15.55 25.42
CA PRO A 108 -8.44 -16.86 24.96
C PRO A 108 -9.37 -16.70 23.73
N GLY A 109 -8.94 -17.22 22.57
CA GLY A 109 -9.75 -17.36 21.36
C GLY A 109 -9.36 -16.55 20.15
N ARG A 110 -8.29 -15.76 20.17
CA ARG A 110 -7.84 -14.99 19.00
C ARG A 110 -6.37 -15.24 18.72
N PHE A 111 -6.11 -15.68 17.46
CA PHE A 111 -4.83 -15.75 16.76
C PHE A 111 -3.92 -16.93 17.12
N SER A 112 -4.17 -18.04 16.44
CA SER A 112 -3.12 -19.00 16.10
C SER A 112 -2.62 -18.62 14.71
N LEU A 113 -1.46 -17.97 14.61
CA LEU A 113 -0.71 -17.96 13.36
C LEU A 113 -0.48 -19.43 13.01
N GLY A 114 -0.74 -19.85 11.77
CA GLY A 114 -0.67 -21.24 11.37
C GLY A 114 0.62 -21.91 11.88
N GLN A 115 0.52 -23.16 12.32
CA GLN A 115 1.62 -23.90 12.95
C GLN A 115 2.89 -24.00 12.11
N ASP A 116 2.81 -23.63 10.80
CA ASP A 116 3.90 -23.71 9.83
C ASP A 116 4.69 -22.41 9.64
N GLU A 117 4.27 -21.29 10.27
CA GLU A 117 4.97 -20.02 10.12
C GLU A 117 6.04 -19.85 11.21
N ALA A 118 7.30 -20.03 10.83
CA ALA A 118 8.43 -19.94 11.75
C ALA A 118 8.68 -18.49 12.25
N ASN A 119 8.25 -17.48 11.48
CA ASN A 119 8.35 -16.07 11.84
C ASN A 119 7.37 -15.23 11.00
N SER A 120 7.22 -13.95 11.33
CA SER A 120 6.35 -13.02 10.62
C SER A 120 7.10 -12.05 9.70
N ASP A 121 8.37 -12.29 9.42
CA ASP A 121 9.26 -11.40 8.67
C ASP A 121 8.73 -11.04 7.28
N GLN A 122 8.01 -11.95 6.64
CA GLN A 122 7.41 -11.76 5.33
C GLN A 122 5.98 -11.17 5.37
N ARG A 123 5.39 -10.97 6.55
CA ARG A 123 4.12 -10.25 6.66
C ARG A 123 4.34 -8.76 6.44
N PRO A 124 3.33 -8.00 5.96
CA PRO A 124 3.45 -6.57 5.91
C PRO A 124 3.67 -6.02 7.32
N VAL A 125 4.43 -4.93 7.43
CA VAL A 125 4.39 -4.13 8.65
C VAL A 125 2.99 -3.53 8.77
N ASP A 126 2.39 -3.70 9.92
CA ASP A 126 1.11 -3.11 10.28
C ASP A 126 1.25 -2.26 11.55
N ASN A 127 0.18 -1.57 11.92
CA ASN A 127 0.14 -0.74 13.13
C ASN A 127 1.18 0.40 13.10
N VAL A 128 1.36 1.01 11.93
CA VAL A 128 2.24 2.16 11.69
C VAL A 128 1.42 3.38 11.27
N SER A 129 1.75 4.54 11.81
CA SER A 129 1.15 5.82 11.45
C SER A 129 1.69 6.35 10.11
N TRP A 130 1.02 7.35 9.54
CA TRP A 130 1.51 8.05 8.36
C TRP A 130 2.87 8.71 8.63
N HIS A 131 3.04 9.29 9.82
CA HIS A 131 4.30 9.90 10.21
C HIS A 131 5.44 8.90 10.30
N ASP A 132 5.19 7.68 10.78
CA ASP A 132 6.18 6.61 10.85
C ASP A 132 6.56 6.12 9.44
N ALA A 133 5.58 6.02 8.55
CA ALA A 133 5.80 5.66 7.15
C ALA A 133 6.63 6.73 6.40
N ILE A 134 6.38 8.02 6.66
CA ILE A 134 7.18 9.13 6.12
C ILE A 134 8.61 9.08 6.65
N GLU A 135 8.79 8.86 7.96
CA GLU A 135 10.13 8.75 8.54
C GLU A 135 10.90 7.55 7.97
N PHE A 136 10.24 6.41 7.75
CA PHE A 136 10.83 5.27 7.05
C PHE A 136 11.36 5.69 5.67
N CYS A 137 10.53 6.39 4.87
CA CYS A 137 10.90 6.90 3.56
C CYS A 137 12.06 7.90 3.63
N ASN A 138 12.06 8.79 4.63
CA ASN A 138 13.11 9.76 4.89
C ASN A 138 14.46 9.08 5.16
N ARG A 139 14.51 8.13 6.10
CA ARG A 139 15.72 7.34 6.39
C ARG A 139 16.23 6.59 5.17
N LEU A 140 15.33 5.95 4.42
CA LEU A 140 15.66 5.24 3.20
C LEU A 140 16.24 6.17 2.14
N SER A 141 15.65 7.35 1.96
CA SER A 141 16.10 8.36 1.00
C SER A 141 17.52 8.85 1.33
N GLN A 142 17.76 9.24 2.58
CA GLN A 142 19.06 9.73 3.02
C GLN A 142 20.16 8.66 2.92
N ARG A 143 19.79 7.39 3.23
CA ARG A 143 20.74 6.29 3.19
C ARG A 143 21.11 5.84 1.77
N THR A 144 20.20 5.97 0.81
CA THR A 144 20.38 5.51 -0.58
C THR A 144 20.76 6.60 -1.54
N GLY A 145 20.55 7.88 -1.18
CA GLY A 145 20.67 9.02 -2.08
C GLY A 145 19.57 9.09 -3.14
N ARG A 146 18.48 8.32 -3.00
CA ARG A 146 17.31 8.29 -3.90
C ARG A 146 16.12 8.92 -3.20
N HIS A 147 15.14 9.39 -3.97
CA HIS A 147 13.93 9.99 -3.40
C HIS A 147 12.84 8.93 -3.20
N TYR A 148 12.78 8.35 -2.00
CA TYR A 148 11.70 7.46 -1.57
C TYR A 148 10.64 8.25 -0.81
N THR A 149 9.37 7.93 -1.08
CA THR A 149 8.22 8.53 -0.39
C THR A 149 7.02 7.59 -0.45
N LEU A 150 5.90 7.96 0.16
CA LEU A 150 4.60 7.32 -0.06
C LEU A 150 4.10 7.64 -1.48
N PRO A 151 3.27 6.79 -2.10
CA PRO A 151 2.63 7.12 -3.36
C PRO A 151 1.65 8.30 -3.19
N SER A 152 1.44 9.07 -4.27
CA SER A 152 0.21 9.83 -4.37
C SER A 152 -0.98 8.88 -4.60
N GLU A 153 -2.19 9.34 -4.28
CA GLU A 153 -3.43 8.61 -4.59
C GLU A 153 -3.48 8.19 -6.07
N ALA A 154 -3.14 9.13 -6.98
CA ALA A 154 -3.12 8.88 -8.40
C ALA A 154 -2.08 7.83 -8.82
N GLN A 155 -0.87 7.87 -8.26
CA GLN A 155 0.16 6.86 -8.52
C GLN A 155 -0.28 5.49 -8.04
N TRP A 156 -0.89 5.43 -6.84
CA TRP A 156 -1.35 4.18 -6.28
C TRP A 156 -2.48 3.56 -7.11
N GLU A 157 -3.54 4.33 -7.45
CA GLU A 157 -4.68 3.82 -8.22
C GLU A 157 -4.25 3.42 -9.65
N TYR A 158 -3.38 4.21 -10.30
CA TYR A 158 -2.81 3.89 -11.60
C TYR A 158 -2.07 2.55 -11.59
N ALA A 159 -1.20 2.35 -10.60
CA ALA A 159 -0.46 1.12 -10.41
C ALA A 159 -1.36 -0.07 -10.03
N CYS A 160 -2.37 0.17 -9.20
CA CYS A 160 -3.37 -0.83 -8.82
C CYS A 160 -4.15 -1.33 -10.03
N ARG A 161 -4.66 -0.42 -10.86
CA ARG A 161 -5.44 -0.76 -12.05
C ARG A 161 -4.60 -1.49 -13.11
N ALA A 162 -3.34 -1.15 -13.26
CA ALA A 162 -2.45 -1.78 -14.24
C ALA A 162 -3.09 -1.91 -15.64
N GLY A 163 -3.80 -0.85 -16.08
CA GLY A 163 -4.51 -0.79 -17.37
C GLY A 163 -5.96 -1.27 -17.37
N THR A 164 -6.49 -1.76 -16.24
CA THR A 164 -7.92 -2.14 -16.15
C THR A 164 -8.81 -0.95 -15.77
N THR A 165 -10.09 -1.07 -16.13
CA THR A 165 -11.16 -0.12 -15.73
C THR A 165 -12.18 -0.75 -14.77
N THR A 166 -11.98 -2.01 -14.43
CA THR A 166 -12.85 -2.80 -13.55
C THR A 166 -12.63 -2.42 -12.07
N PRO A 167 -13.56 -2.76 -11.16
CA PRO A 167 -13.43 -2.50 -9.73
C PRO A 167 -12.13 -3.04 -9.12
N PHE A 168 -11.65 -4.19 -9.60
CA PHE A 168 -10.39 -4.80 -9.19
C PHE A 168 -9.49 -5.03 -10.41
N ALA A 169 -8.18 -5.08 -10.22
CA ALA A 169 -7.22 -5.44 -11.27
C ALA A 169 -7.48 -6.85 -11.84
N PHE A 170 -8.23 -7.67 -11.12
CA PHE A 170 -8.60 -9.04 -11.48
C PHE A 170 -9.96 -9.14 -12.19
N GLY A 171 -10.72 -8.03 -12.29
CA GLY A 171 -12.02 -7.99 -12.95
C GLY A 171 -13.13 -7.37 -12.10
N ALA A 172 -14.38 -7.80 -12.34
CA ALA A 172 -15.58 -7.21 -11.74
C ALA A 172 -15.85 -7.66 -10.29
N THR A 173 -15.13 -8.69 -9.81
CA THR A 173 -15.29 -9.24 -8.46
C THR A 173 -13.95 -9.68 -7.88
N LEU A 174 -13.92 -10.02 -6.60
CA LEU A 174 -12.76 -10.48 -5.86
C LEU A 174 -13.08 -11.83 -5.20
N SER A 175 -12.06 -12.67 -5.03
CA SER A 175 -12.18 -13.95 -4.31
C SER A 175 -11.01 -14.15 -3.34
N ALA A 176 -11.18 -15.07 -2.37
CA ALA A 176 -10.18 -15.36 -1.35
C ALA A 176 -8.87 -15.97 -1.91
N GLU A 177 -8.87 -16.46 -3.15
CA GLU A 177 -7.68 -16.93 -3.86
C GLU A 177 -6.89 -15.81 -4.52
N LEU A 178 -7.47 -14.61 -4.63
CA LEU A 178 -6.87 -13.45 -5.29
C LEU A 178 -6.34 -12.41 -4.30
N ALA A 179 -6.88 -12.39 -3.07
CA ALA A 179 -6.52 -11.38 -2.07
C ALA A 179 -6.88 -11.83 -0.64
N ASN A 180 -6.30 -11.13 0.34
CA ASN A 180 -6.62 -11.29 1.76
C ASN A 180 -7.54 -10.17 2.25
N TYR A 181 -8.82 -10.49 2.48
CA TYR A 181 -9.87 -9.58 2.93
C TYR A 181 -10.95 -10.37 3.68
N ASP A 182 -11.97 -9.74 4.23
CA ASP A 182 -13.15 -10.43 4.79
C ASP A 182 -13.99 -11.05 3.65
N ALA A 183 -13.57 -12.24 3.22
CA ALA A 183 -14.20 -12.99 2.14
C ALA A 183 -15.46 -13.76 2.57
N ALA A 184 -15.89 -13.65 3.85
CA ALA A 184 -17.23 -14.08 4.24
C ALA A 184 -18.32 -13.24 3.57
N SER A 185 -17.96 -12.02 3.14
CA SER A 185 -18.79 -11.11 2.33
C SER A 185 -18.39 -11.15 0.86
N THR A 186 -19.34 -10.89 -0.04
CA THR A 186 -19.15 -10.90 -1.49
C THR A 186 -19.26 -9.50 -2.08
N TYR A 187 -18.69 -9.31 -3.28
CA TYR A 187 -18.89 -8.14 -4.11
C TYR A 187 -19.45 -8.59 -5.46
N ASN A 188 -20.56 -7.98 -5.88
CA ASN A 188 -21.36 -8.47 -7.03
C ASN A 188 -21.66 -9.98 -6.86
N ASP A 189 -21.57 -10.74 -7.94
CA ASP A 189 -21.78 -12.19 -7.99
C ASP A 189 -20.51 -12.99 -7.60
N GLY A 190 -19.60 -12.38 -6.84
CA GLY A 190 -18.37 -13.03 -6.40
C GLY A 190 -18.63 -14.15 -5.37
N PRO A 191 -17.73 -15.13 -5.28
CA PRO A 191 -17.86 -16.22 -4.33
C PRO A 191 -17.58 -15.73 -2.90
N LYS A 192 -18.20 -16.38 -1.92
CA LYS A 192 -17.73 -16.36 -0.54
C LYS A 192 -16.48 -17.21 -0.43
N GLY A 193 -15.61 -16.85 0.49
CA GLY A 193 -14.36 -17.55 0.73
C GLY A 193 -13.91 -17.48 2.17
N GLU A 194 -12.68 -17.88 2.41
CA GLU A 194 -12.06 -17.87 3.73
C GLU A 194 -11.81 -16.45 4.23
N TYR A 195 -12.31 -16.12 5.41
CA TYR A 195 -11.88 -14.96 6.18
C TYR A 195 -10.73 -15.38 7.11
N ARG A 196 -9.51 -14.94 6.79
CA ARG A 196 -8.29 -15.36 7.50
C ARG A 196 -8.09 -14.65 8.83
N ASP A 197 -8.83 -13.56 9.09
CA ASP A 197 -8.82 -12.77 10.35
C ASP A 197 -7.41 -12.30 10.79
N GLN A 198 -6.49 -12.17 9.84
CA GLN A 198 -5.10 -11.74 10.05
C GLN A 198 -4.44 -11.30 8.74
N THR A 199 -3.29 -10.60 8.83
CA THR A 199 -2.43 -10.40 7.64
C THR A 199 -1.86 -11.73 7.14
N THR A 200 -1.41 -11.76 5.90
CA THR A 200 -0.70 -12.92 5.30
C THR A 200 0.70 -12.49 4.87
N PRO A 201 1.65 -13.43 4.70
CA PRO A 201 2.91 -13.13 4.04
C PRO A 201 2.69 -12.43 2.69
N VAL A 202 3.48 -11.40 2.40
CA VAL A 202 3.36 -10.66 1.15
C VAL A 202 3.69 -11.55 -0.05
N GLY A 203 3.01 -11.31 -1.17
CA GLY A 203 3.24 -12.07 -2.39
C GLY A 203 2.59 -13.47 -2.39
N LEU A 204 1.78 -13.79 -1.40
CA LEU A 204 1.04 -15.06 -1.37
C LEU A 204 0.02 -15.16 -2.51
N PHE A 205 -0.59 -14.05 -2.89
CA PHE A 205 -1.62 -13.98 -3.92
C PHE A 205 -1.04 -13.54 -5.27
N PRO A 206 -1.77 -13.80 -6.38
CA PRO A 206 -1.34 -13.38 -7.72
C PRO A 206 -1.07 -11.87 -7.79
N ALA A 207 -0.06 -11.50 -8.56
CA ALA A 207 0.20 -10.10 -8.88
C ALA A 207 -0.81 -9.58 -9.91
N ASN A 208 -1.03 -8.25 -9.93
CA ASN A 208 -1.72 -7.59 -11.03
C ASN A 208 -0.87 -7.64 -12.32
N ALA A 209 -1.39 -7.09 -13.42
CA ALA A 209 -0.72 -7.12 -14.73
C ALA A 209 0.67 -6.45 -14.75
N TRP A 210 0.95 -5.55 -13.81
CA TRP A 210 2.25 -4.89 -13.69
C TRP A 210 3.17 -5.51 -12.63
N GLY A 211 2.76 -6.62 -12.02
CA GLY A 211 3.60 -7.39 -11.09
C GLY A 211 3.53 -6.93 -9.65
N LEU A 212 2.49 -6.18 -9.25
CA LEU A 212 2.25 -5.76 -7.88
C LEU A 212 1.39 -6.78 -7.15
N HIS A 213 1.85 -7.24 -6.00
CA HIS A 213 1.13 -8.12 -5.10
C HIS A 213 0.42 -7.34 -3.98
N ASP A 214 -0.59 -7.95 -3.41
CA ASP A 214 -1.33 -7.46 -2.23
C ASP A 214 -1.89 -6.04 -2.40
N ILE A 215 -2.22 -5.67 -3.65
CA ILE A 215 -2.77 -4.35 -3.97
C ILE A 215 -4.27 -4.24 -3.67
N HIS A 216 -4.92 -5.38 -3.40
CA HIS A 216 -6.31 -5.50 -2.97
C HIS A 216 -6.35 -6.31 -1.67
N GLY A 217 -6.48 -5.65 -0.53
CA GLY A 217 -6.50 -6.31 0.79
C GLY A 217 -5.14 -6.37 1.49
N ASN A 218 -5.02 -7.25 2.44
CA ASN A 218 -3.91 -7.46 3.37
C ASN A 218 -3.74 -6.29 4.35
N VAL A 219 -3.25 -5.12 3.92
CA VAL A 219 -3.22 -3.87 4.69
C VAL A 219 -3.67 -2.68 3.85
N LEU A 220 -4.43 -1.76 4.44
CA LEU A 220 -4.64 -0.42 3.91
C LEU A 220 -3.31 0.29 3.78
N GLU A 221 -3.07 0.98 2.68
CA GLU A 221 -1.79 1.62 2.40
C GLU A 221 -1.88 3.13 2.42
N TRP A 222 -1.06 3.76 3.26
CA TRP A 222 -0.94 5.21 3.34
C TRP A 222 -0.51 5.84 2.02
N CYS A 223 -1.18 6.95 1.67
CA CYS A 223 -0.81 7.84 0.57
C CYS A 223 -0.42 9.24 1.10
N LEU A 224 0.26 10.03 0.24
CA LEU A 224 0.66 11.40 0.58
C LEU A 224 -0.53 12.35 0.70
N ASP A 225 -1.60 12.10 -0.06
CA ASP A 225 -2.72 13.01 -0.28
C ASP A 225 -3.50 13.29 0.99
N HIS A 226 -3.97 14.51 1.12
CA HIS A 226 -5.00 14.87 2.07
C HIS A 226 -6.37 14.36 1.62
N ARG A 227 -7.29 14.21 2.56
CA ARG A 227 -8.69 13.91 2.25
C ARG A 227 -9.34 15.06 1.52
N HIS A 228 -10.04 14.76 0.43
CA HIS A 228 -11.00 15.62 -0.28
C HIS A 228 -12.31 14.86 -0.49
N ASP A 229 -13.43 15.55 -0.45
CA ASP A 229 -14.76 14.92 -0.53
C ASP A 229 -15.20 14.62 -1.96
N SER A 230 -14.49 15.13 -2.96
CA SER A 230 -14.68 14.84 -4.39
C SER A 230 -13.36 15.03 -5.12
N TYR A 231 -13.33 14.75 -6.44
CA TYR A 231 -12.18 15.04 -7.29
C TYR A 231 -12.26 16.39 -8.02
N GLU A 232 -13.24 17.23 -7.68
CA GLU A 232 -13.31 18.57 -8.27
C GLU A 232 -12.09 19.40 -7.88
N GLY A 233 -11.38 19.96 -8.88
CA GLY A 233 -10.14 20.73 -8.68
C GLY A 233 -8.88 19.90 -8.40
N ALA A 234 -8.96 18.57 -8.52
CA ALA A 234 -7.81 17.71 -8.29
C ALA A 234 -6.70 17.93 -9.35
N PRO A 235 -5.38 17.87 -9.00
CA PRO A 235 -4.27 17.99 -9.94
C PRO A 235 -4.40 16.97 -11.09
N SER A 236 -4.01 17.31 -12.31
CA SER A 236 -4.10 16.42 -13.47
C SER A 236 -2.80 15.63 -13.75
N ASP A 237 -1.70 15.98 -13.09
CA ASP A 237 -0.34 15.49 -13.35
C ASP A 237 0.10 14.30 -12.47
N GLY A 238 -0.83 13.73 -11.71
CA GLY A 238 -0.54 12.61 -10.82
C GLY A 238 0.21 12.98 -9.53
N SER A 239 0.48 14.26 -9.29
CA SER A 239 1.04 14.72 -8.02
C SER A 239 0.06 14.52 -6.86
N ALA A 240 0.60 14.44 -5.64
CA ALA A 240 -0.23 14.36 -4.43
C ALA A 240 -1.08 15.61 -4.24
N TRP A 241 -2.35 15.42 -3.95
CA TRP A 241 -3.29 16.52 -3.73
C TRP A 241 -3.26 16.99 -2.27
N LEU A 242 -2.46 18.00 -2.03
CA LEU A 242 -2.26 18.59 -0.71
C LEU A 242 -3.09 19.86 -0.54
N LYS A 243 -3.64 20.06 0.65
CA LYS A 243 -4.31 21.32 1.04
C LYS A 243 -3.25 22.30 1.53
N PRO A 244 -3.08 23.48 0.90
CA PRO A 244 -2.00 24.43 1.27
C PRO A 244 -2.02 24.90 2.74
N SER A 245 -3.20 24.97 3.34
CA SER A 245 -3.40 25.44 4.73
C SER A 245 -3.83 24.33 5.69
N ALA A 246 -3.54 23.05 5.34
CA ALA A 246 -3.87 21.93 6.19
C ALA A 246 -3.07 21.98 7.49
N SER A 247 -3.70 21.62 8.60
CA SER A 247 -2.99 21.32 9.85
C SER A 247 -2.21 20.01 9.71
N GLU A 248 -1.24 19.78 10.59
CA GLU A 248 -0.51 18.51 10.65
C GLU A 248 -1.43 17.31 10.93
N GLU A 249 -2.59 17.54 11.54
CA GLU A 249 -3.62 16.54 11.86
C GLU A 249 -4.63 16.32 10.73
N GLU A 250 -4.49 17.00 9.59
CA GLU A 250 -5.39 16.80 8.45
C GLU A 250 -5.34 15.36 7.96
N SER A 251 -6.51 14.74 7.78
CA SER A 251 -6.63 13.33 7.42
C SER A 251 -5.90 13.02 6.11
N ARG A 252 -5.20 11.89 6.12
CA ARG A 252 -4.48 11.32 4.96
C ARG A 252 -5.25 10.16 4.36
N LEU A 253 -5.07 9.94 3.07
CA LEU A 253 -5.73 8.86 2.36
C LEU A 253 -5.04 7.51 2.58
N LEU A 254 -5.87 6.46 2.56
CA LEU A 254 -5.47 5.06 2.54
C LEU A 254 -6.27 4.33 1.47
N LEU A 255 -5.62 3.42 0.77
CA LEU A 255 -6.18 2.71 -0.36
C LEU A 255 -5.96 1.19 -0.20
N GLY A 256 -6.66 0.39 -1.02
CA GLY A 256 -6.44 -1.04 -1.15
C GLY A 256 -7.29 -1.95 -0.26
N GLY A 257 -7.81 -1.43 0.85
CA GLY A 257 -8.46 -2.27 1.86
C GLY A 257 -7.45 -3.13 2.63
N SER A 258 -7.94 -3.93 3.57
CA SER A 258 -7.10 -4.78 4.41
C SER A 258 -7.76 -6.13 4.69
N TRP A 259 -7.07 -7.01 5.43
CA TRP A 259 -7.54 -8.32 5.85
C TRP A 259 -8.92 -8.29 6.55
N LEU A 260 -9.25 -7.19 7.22
CA LEU A 260 -10.52 -7.02 7.97
C LEU A 260 -11.63 -6.32 7.16
N ASN A 261 -11.34 -5.83 5.95
CA ASN A 261 -12.30 -5.04 5.19
C ASN A 261 -13.14 -5.92 4.26
N TYR A 262 -14.41 -5.51 4.06
CA TYR A 262 -15.27 -6.08 3.02
C TYR A 262 -14.71 -5.80 1.62
N PRO A 263 -14.99 -6.65 0.62
CA PRO A 263 -14.42 -6.52 -0.71
C PRO A 263 -14.72 -5.18 -1.39
N ARG A 264 -15.85 -4.53 -1.07
CA ARG A 264 -16.18 -3.18 -1.59
C ARG A 264 -15.13 -2.12 -1.24
N LEU A 265 -14.42 -2.30 -0.12
CA LEU A 265 -13.37 -1.40 0.34
C LEU A 265 -11.99 -1.74 -0.24
N CYS A 266 -11.87 -2.89 -0.92
CA CYS A 266 -10.66 -3.32 -1.61
C CYS A 266 -10.67 -2.95 -3.11
N ARG A 267 -11.67 -2.19 -3.61
CA ARG A 267 -11.74 -1.74 -5.01
C ARG A 267 -10.62 -0.74 -5.32
N SER A 268 -10.20 -0.69 -6.56
CA SER A 268 -9.13 0.23 -7.02
C SER A 268 -9.41 1.70 -6.70
N ALA A 269 -10.67 2.14 -6.81
CA ALA A 269 -11.09 3.52 -6.56
C ALA A 269 -11.60 3.77 -5.12
N SER A 270 -11.59 2.75 -4.25
CA SER A 270 -12.10 2.92 -2.89
C SER A 270 -11.16 3.79 -2.06
N ARG A 271 -11.70 4.86 -1.49
CA ARG A 271 -10.95 5.86 -0.71
C ARG A 271 -11.29 5.74 0.77
N PHE A 272 -10.28 5.54 1.60
CA PHE A 272 -10.37 5.61 3.04
C PHE A 272 -9.49 6.73 3.58
N HIS A 273 -9.71 7.19 4.80
CA HIS A 273 -8.90 8.24 5.40
C HIS A 273 -8.83 8.10 6.92
N LEU A 274 -7.70 8.46 7.48
CA LEU A 274 -7.45 8.51 8.92
C LEU A 274 -6.60 9.73 9.26
N GLN A 275 -6.59 10.11 10.53
CA GLN A 275 -5.62 11.09 11.05
C GLN A 275 -4.20 10.53 10.92
N PRO A 276 -3.19 11.38 10.62
CA PRO A 276 -1.83 10.90 10.31
C PRO A 276 -1.12 10.23 11.49
N GLY A 277 -1.53 10.50 12.72
CA GLY A 277 -1.03 9.82 13.93
C GLY A 277 -1.69 8.48 14.25
N TYR A 278 -2.75 8.09 13.50
CA TYR A 278 -3.47 6.85 13.77
C TYR A 278 -2.72 5.63 13.24
N ALA A 279 -2.72 4.54 14.04
CA ALA A 279 -2.15 3.25 13.68
C ALA A 279 -3.12 2.12 14.03
N SER A 280 -3.18 1.07 13.23
CA SER A 280 -3.98 -0.12 13.50
C SER A 280 -3.45 -1.35 12.77
N SER A 281 -3.89 -2.54 13.22
CA SER A 281 -3.49 -3.84 12.66
C SER A 281 -3.89 -4.08 11.18
N GLY A 282 -4.71 -3.21 10.62
CA GLY A 282 -5.09 -3.23 9.20
C GLY A 282 -4.41 -2.16 8.37
N VAL A 283 -3.43 -1.40 8.92
CA VAL A 283 -2.82 -0.24 8.27
C VAL A 283 -1.31 -0.42 8.16
N GLY A 284 -0.82 -0.34 6.93
CA GLY A 284 0.59 -0.37 6.58
C GLY A 284 0.87 0.60 5.42
N PHE A 285 1.87 0.30 4.59
CA PHE A 285 2.21 1.15 3.43
C PHE A 285 3.11 0.43 2.44
N ARG A 286 3.17 0.96 1.22
CA ARG A 286 4.26 0.70 0.28
C ARG A 286 4.96 1.99 -0.09
N VAL A 287 6.17 1.91 -0.62
CA VAL A 287 6.97 3.07 -1.01
C VAL A 287 6.98 3.25 -2.52
N VAL A 288 7.15 4.48 -2.96
CA VAL A 288 7.56 4.81 -4.32
C VAL A 288 8.97 5.41 -4.31
N CYS A 289 9.70 5.23 -5.42
CA CYS A 289 10.95 5.94 -5.67
C CYS A 289 10.76 6.77 -6.93
N LEU A 290 10.89 8.07 -6.78
CA LEU A 290 10.75 9.01 -7.88
C LEU A 290 12.06 9.10 -8.68
N PRO A 291 12.01 9.28 -10.02
CA PRO A 291 13.20 9.58 -10.80
C PRO A 291 13.90 10.82 -10.21
N GLN A 292 15.21 10.76 -10.09
CA GLN A 292 15.98 11.99 -9.84
C GLN A 292 15.77 12.87 -11.05
N GLY A 293 15.24 14.07 -10.86
CA GLY A 293 15.21 15.10 -11.90
C GLY A 293 16.61 15.26 -12.50
N PRO A 294 16.76 15.79 -13.73
CA PRO A 294 18.07 16.06 -14.27
C PRO A 294 18.84 16.84 -13.22
N SER A 295 20.00 16.32 -12.80
CA SER A 295 20.88 17.02 -11.88
C SER A 295 21.17 18.39 -12.52
N LEU A 296 20.65 19.45 -11.92
CA LEU A 296 21.15 20.78 -12.16
C LEU A 296 22.57 20.78 -11.58
N ASN A 297 23.52 20.21 -12.33
CA ASN A 297 24.91 20.44 -12.05
C ASN A 297 25.15 21.93 -12.23
N PRO A 298 25.74 22.60 -11.22
CA PRO A 298 26.06 24.01 -11.31
C PRO A 298 27.11 24.30 -12.39
#